data_9a6ad6ce6fcbd52c0b599458354a55fb
#
_entry.id   9a6ad6ce6fcbd52c0b599458354a55fb
#
_cell.length_a   1.000
_cell.length_b   1.000
_cell.length_c   1.000
_cell.angle_alpha   90.00
_cell.angle_beta   90.00
_cell.angle_gamma   90.00
#
_symmetry.space_group_name_H-M   'P 1'
#
loop_
_entity.id
_entity.type
_entity.pdbx_description
1 polymer ?
#
loop_
_entity_poly.entity_id
_entity_poly.type
_entity_poly.pdbx_seq_one_letter_code
_entity_poly.pdbx_strand_id
1 'polypeptide(L)'
;MSLNVSPRGMTLTTANPTLIIREMDHTMYQRRANYAAFVALLRLMTMKRRSASAQRKGFAKGAKTINCHNAKFEWMDIDCGDPLTKAAGTISDTAEELTVTAGTGAMFTDNDLIYNRNTAETMRVTDVDGDVLTVTRGWGGSTKVAVTADDVIILVSNAFGEGTRSPRARAYTPREVYNYTQIFKRSIEASRRSVQTKHYGDINKIETKKRLEWDQYLLERSRAYYIGERALITDADGKPLSTTQGLNRFITQVYNKSSFSYNNFMEFAEMAYGYGGDEKLLVCNSALATLIQKEVLAQKISMETSPKTKDFGIKIKRLSTIHGDMDFMIDMTMNQLFPAPTGFALELELIEEMVMEPDRWHENVQEKDLDGRKDMILGDSGLKLISPERHAKIIIA
;
A
#
# COMPACT_ATOMS: atom_id res chain seq x y z
N MET A 1 71.35 0.21 8.01
CA MET A 1 70.45 -0.16 6.85
C MET A 1 71.04 -1.38 6.18
N SER A 2 70.45 -2.56 6.34
CA SER A 2 70.85 -3.75 5.64
C SER A 2 70.23 -3.72 4.23
N LEU A 3 71.09 -3.64 3.21
CA LEU A 3 70.67 -3.84 1.83
C LEU A 3 70.19 -5.27 1.67
N ASN A 4 68.91 -5.47 1.46
CA ASN A 4 68.36 -6.78 1.04
C ASN A 4 68.73 -7.02 -0.42
N VAL A 5 69.92 -7.56 -0.64
CA VAL A 5 70.40 -8.00 -1.96
C VAL A 5 70.10 -9.48 -2.08
N SER A 6 69.30 -9.85 -3.05
CA SER A 6 69.09 -11.28 -3.38
C SER A 6 70.37 -11.90 -3.89
N PRO A 7 70.85 -13.03 -3.32
CA PRO A 7 72.20 -13.56 -3.62
C PRO A 7 72.39 -14.18 -5.03
N ARG A 8 71.44 -14.13 -5.94
CA ARG A 8 71.50 -14.70 -7.31
C ARG A 8 70.90 -13.81 -8.40
N GLY A 9 70.94 -12.51 -8.30
CA GLY A 9 70.72 -11.57 -9.42
C GLY A 9 69.33 -11.50 -10.06
N MET A 10 68.38 -12.35 -9.66
CA MET A 10 66.99 -12.28 -10.17
C MET A 10 66.07 -11.71 -9.06
N THR A 11 65.55 -10.49 -9.28
CA THR A 11 64.55 -9.89 -8.39
C THR A 11 63.18 -10.50 -8.68
N LEU A 12 62.70 -11.25 -7.73
CA LEU A 12 61.30 -11.80 -7.76
C LEU A 12 60.32 -10.76 -7.21
N THR A 13 59.10 -10.78 -7.71
CA THR A 13 58.00 -9.90 -7.23
C THR A 13 57.73 -10.06 -5.74
N THR A 14 58.10 -11.19 -5.12
CA THR A 14 57.98 -11.49 -3.70
C THR A 14 59.04 -10.80 -2.85
N ALA A 15 60.13 -10.25 -3.44
CA ALA A 15 61.25 -9.64 -2.70
C ALA A 15 60.84 -8.30 -2.03
N ASN A 16 59.91 -7.54 -2.63
CA ASN A 16 59.42 -6.28 -2.10
C ASN A 16 57.89 -6.15 -2.31
N PRO A 17 57.07 -6.90 -1.59
CA PRO A 17 55.62 -6.94 -1.81
C PRO A 17 54.94 -5.58 -1.47
N THR A 18 55.60 -4.74 -0.65
CA THR A 18 55.08 -3.40 -0.28
C THR A 18 55.24 -2.34 -1.36
N LEU A 19 56.15 -2.60 -2.34
CA LEU A 19 56.42 -1.67 -3.45
C LEU A 19 55.62 -1.98 -4.70
N ILE A 20 54.86 -3.10 -4.73
CA ILE A 20 54.01 -3.45 -5.83
C ILE A 20 52.82 -2.52 -5.85
N ILE A 21 52.68 -1.76 -6.92
CA ILE A 21 51.49 -0.91 -7.15
C ILE A 21 50.27 -1.82 -7.35
N ARG A 22 49.30 -1.71 -6.46
CA ARG A 22 48.06 -2.45 -6.57
C ARG A 22 47.25 -1.89 -7.75
N GLU A 23 46.93 -2.76 -8.68
CA GLU A 23 45.98 -2.47 -9.73
C GLU A 23 44.56 -2.59 -9.13
N MET A 24 43.94 -1.47 -8.81
CA MET A 24 42.58 -1.41 -8.27
C MET A 24 41.71 -0.61 -9.22
N ASP A 25 40.55 -1.17 -9.56
CA ASP A 25 39.52 -0.42 -10.26
C ASP A 25 39.03 0.72 -9.36
N HIS A 26 39.02 1.93 -9.89
CA HIS A 26 38.54 3.11 -9.18
C HIS A 26 37.01 3.23 -9.22
N THR A 27 36.34 2.35 -9.98
CA THR A 27 34.90 2.36 -10.14
C THR A 27 34.23 1.58 -9.00
N MET A 28 33.32 2.22 -8.30
CA MET A 28 32.49 1.51 -7.32
C MET A 28 31.22 0.97 -7.94
N TYR A 29 31.00 -0.31 -7.83
CA TYR A 29 29.83 -1.01 -8.34
C TYR A 29 28.80 -1.21 -7.23
N GLN A 30 27.60 -0.69 -7.44
CA GLN A 30 26.49 -0.89 -6.53
C GLN A 30 25.88 -2.29 -6.77
N ARG A 31 25.91 -3.14 -5.74
CA ARG A 31 25.42 -4.54 -5.86
C ARG A 31 23.91 -4.66 -5.97
N ARG A 32 23.18 -3.65 -5.54
CA ARG A 32 21.73 -3.71 -5.45
C ARG A 32 21.12 -2.51 -6.17
N ALA A 33 20.40 -2.79 -7.25
CA ALA A 33 19.61 -1.81 -7.99
C ALA A 33 18.11 -2.05 -7.73
N ASN A 34 17.27 -1.06 -8.01
CA ASN A 34 15.80 -1.12 -7.98
C ASN A 34 15.16 -1.36 -6.60
N TYR A 35 15.74 -0.79 -5.54
CA TYR A 35 15.08 -0.68 -4.26
C TYR A 35 14.18 0.55 -4.19
N ALA A 36 13.14 0.49 -3.34
CA ALA A 36 12.18 1.58 -3.12
C ALA A 36 11.40 2.01 -4.39
N ALA A 37 11.11 1.06 -5.27
CA ALA A 37 10.38 1.33 -6.51
C ALA A 37 9.00 1.97 -6.26
N PHE A 38 8.32 1.59 -5.18
CA PHE A 38 7.01 2.17 -4.81
C PHE A 38 7.11 3.66 -4.46
N VAL A 39 8.07 4.05 -3.61
CA VAL A 39 8.27 5.48 -3.27
C VAL A 39 8.70 6.28 -4.49
N ALA A 40 9.55 5.71 -5.34
CA ALA A 40 9.95 6.34 -6.60
C ALA A 40 8.74 6.54 -7.52
N LEU A 41 7.84 5.56 -7.60
CA LEU A 41 6.60 5.66 -8.37
C LEU A 41 5.70 6.78 -7.86
N LEU A 42 5.44 6.86 -6.56
CA LEU A 42 4.63 7.92 -5.94
C LEU A 42 5.17 9.31 -6.28
N ARG A 43 6.49 9.49 -6.22
CA ARG A 43 7.15 10.76 -6.53
C ARG A 43 7.11 11.12 -8.01
N LEU A 44 7.33 10.15 -8.90
CA LEU A 44 7.26 10.37 -10.34
C LEU A 44 5.86 10.79 -10.78
N MET A 45 4.82 10.20 -10.21
CA MET A 45 3.43 10.59 -10.45
C MET A 45 3.16 12.03 -10.02
N THR A 46 3.70 12.44 -8.88
CA THR A 46 3.60 13.81 -8.38
C THR A 46 4.28 14.82 -9.30
N MET A 47 5.48 14.51 -9.78
CA MET A 47 6.24 15.39 -10.68
C MET A 47 5.52 15.58 -12.02
N LYS A 48 5.00 14.52 -12.62
CA LYS A 48 4.23 14.62 -13.88
C LYS A 48 2.97 15.46 -13.74
N ARG A 49 2.29 15.39 -12.59
CA ARG A 49 1.12 16.22 -12.35
C ARG A 49 1.42 17.70 -12.21
N ARG A 50 2.56 18.07 -11.63
CA ARG A 50 3.02 19.49 -11.56
C ARG A 50 3.36 20.05 -12.95
N SER A 51 3.89 19.23 -13.85
CA SER A 51 4.21 19.65 -15.22
C SER A 51 2.99 19.63 -16.17
N ALA A 52 1.94 18.88 -15.83
CA ALA A 52 0.72 18.73 -16.61
C ALA A 52 -0.39 19.72 -16.23
N SER A 53 -0.07 20.85 -15.59
CA SER A 53 -1.03 21.96 -15.38
C SER A 53 -1.52 22.60 -16.69
N ALA A 54 -1.04 22.12 -17.84
CA ALA A 54 -1.53 22.43 -19.17
C ALA A 54 -2.17 21.18 -19.79
N GLN A 55 -3.49 21.09 -19.71
CA GLN A 55 -4.37 20.39 -20.66
C GLN A 55 -3.96 18.98 -21.14
N ARG A 56 -4.30 17.94 -20.38
CA ARG A 56 -4.77 16.69 -21.00
C ARG A 56 -5.70 15.94 -20.02
N LYS A 57 -6.98 15.95 -20.35
CA LYS A 57 -8.00 15.05 -19.82
C LYS A 57 -7.55 13.61 -20.11
N GLY A 58 -7.18 12.85 -19.11
CA GLY A 58 -6.90 11.42 -19.27
C GLY A 58 -5.86 10.81 -18.32
N PHE A 59 -4.92 11.59 -17.80
CA PHE A 59 -3.82 11.07 -16.97
C PHE A 59 -3.65 11.77 -15.61
N ALA A 60 -4.67 12.44 -15.13
CA ALA A 60 -4.62 13.20 -13.87
C ALA A 60 -4.89 12.35 -12.61
N LYS A 61 -4.96 11.04 -12.74
CA LYS A 61 -5.38 10.13 -11.70
C LYS A 61 -4.18 9.32 -11.20
N GLY A 62 -3.53 9.73 -10.16
CA GLY A 62 -2.39 9.05 -9.55
C GLY A 62 -2.03 9.67 -8.21
N ALA A 63 -1.24 8.96 -7.43
CA ALA A 63 -0.79 9.39 -6.12
C ALA A 63 -0.33 10.85 -6.12
N LYS A 64 -0.80 11.61 -5.14
CA LYS A 64 -0.51 13.02 -4.99
C LYS A 64 0.39 13.23 -3.80
N THR A 65 1.33 14.15 -3.92
CA THR A 65 1.97 14.72 -2.73
C THR A 65 1.18 15.95 -2.31
N ILE A 66 0.64 15.94 -1.10
CA ILE A 66 -0.15 17.02 -0.53
C ILE A 66 0.61 17.57 0.67
N ASN A 67 0.75 18.89 0.74
CA ASN A 67 1.32 19.51 1.91
C ASN A 67 0.32 19.47 3.07
N CYS A 68 0.77 19.05 4.24
CA CYS A 68 0.01 19.12 5.48
C CYS A 68 0.69 20.07 6.47
N HIS A 69 -0.10 20.60 7.40
CA HIS A 69 0.37 21.57 8.39
C HIS A 69 0.41 20.99 9.82
N ASN A 70 -0.14 19.80 10.00
CA ASN A 70 -0.17 19.08 11.27
C ASN A 70 0.38 17.67 11.12
N ALA A 71 1.01 17.17 12.17
CA ALA A 71 1.51 15.80 12.21
C ALA A 71 0.36 14.77 12.12
N LYS A 72 -0.80 15.05 12.71
CA LYS A 72 -2.02 14.27 12.51
C LYS A 72 -2.78 14.84 11.31
N PHE A 73 -3.10 14.01 10.35
CA PHE A 73 -3.95 14.36 9.22
C PHE A 73 -5.13 13.39 9.13
N GLU A 74 -6.27 13.91 8.77
CA GLU A 74 -7.55 13.23 8.82
C GLU A 74 -8.27 13.36 7.48
N TRP A 75 -9.09 12.37 7.17
CA TRP A 75 -9.98 12.43 6.01
C TRP A 75 -11.26 11.69 6.32
N MET A 76 -12.29 12.02 5.58
CA MET A 76 -13.59 11.38 5.70
C MET A 76 -13.75 10.35 4.59
N ASP A 77 -14.19 9.18 4.95
CA ASP A 77 -14.60 8.12 4.05
C ASP A 77 -16.10 7.90 4.24
N ILE A 78 -16.84 7.84 3.15
CA ILE A 78 -18.28 7.63 3.18
C ILE A 78 -18.61 6.38 2.38
N ASP A 79 -19.28 5.46 3.02
CA ASP A 79 -19.86 4.30 2.37
C ASP A 79 -21.35 4.56 2.17
N CYS A 80 -21.83 4.29 0.95
CA CYS A 80 -23.26 4.36 0.65
C CYS A 80 -24.05 3.20 1.27
N GLY A 81 -23.36 2.33 2.01
CA GLY A 81 -23.89 1.13 2.63
C GLY A 81 -24.04 -0.01 1.62
N ASP A 82 -23.46 -1.12 1.93
CA ASP A 82 -23.72 -2.36 1.19
C ASP A 82 -25.17 -2.76 1.49
N PRO A 83 -26.03 -3.03 0.50
CA PRO A 83 -27.41 -3.44 0.74
C PRO A 83 -27.51 -4.84 1.35
N LEU A 84 -26.41 -5.37 1.88
CA LEU A 84 -26.24 -6.71 2.40
C LEU A 84 -26.06 -6.69 3.91
N THR A 85 -26.79 -7.55 4.59
CA THR A 85 -26.55 -7.89 6.01
C THR A 85 -26.67 -9.39 6.21
N LYS A 86 -26.41 -9.87 7.42
CA LYS A 86 -26.59 -11.26 7.80
C LYS A 86 -27.59 -11.38 8.92
N ALA A 87 -28.33 -12.48 8.91
CA ALA A 87 -29.15 -12.85 10.06
C ALA A 87 -28.27 -13.18 11.26
N ALA A 88 -28.53 -12.56 12.41
CA ALA A 88 -27.78 -12.78 13.63
C ALA A 88 -28.17 -14.07 14.37
N GLY A 89 -29.33 -14.62 14.07
CA GLY A 89 -29.85 -15.83 14.71
C GLY A 89 -30.71 -16.66 13.78
N THR A 90 -31.06 -17.85 14.23
CA THR A 90 -31.99 -18.75 13.52
C THR A 90 -33.42 -18.44 13.94
N ILE A 91 -34.30 -18.25 12.97
CA ILE A 91 -35.73 -18.07 13.19
C ILE A 91 -36.56 -19.10 12.42
N SER A 92 -37.71 -19.49 12.98
CA SER A 92 -38.63 -20.41 12.34
C SER A 92 -39.30 -19.77 11.12
N ASP A 93 -39.94 -20.58 10.31
CA ASP A 93 -40.76 -20.18 9.15
C ASP A 93 -41.99 -19.34 9.51
N THR A 94 -42.43 -19.41 10.77
CA THR A 94 -43.58 -18.66 11.29
C THR A 94 -43.22 -17.41 12.07
N ALA A 95 -41.92 -17.25 12.44
CA ALA A 95 -41.49 -16.09 13.21
C ALA A 95 -41.47 -14.81 12.34
N GLU A 96 -41.96 -13.74 12.89
CA GLU A 96 -42.04 -12.42 12.22
C GLU A 96 -40.92 -11.44 12.64
N GLU A 97 -40.12 -11.81 13.64
CA GLU A 97 -38.98 -11.03 14.09
C GLU A 97 -37.67 -11.58 13.53
N LEU A 98 -36.94 -10.79 12.76
CA LEU A 98 -35.63 -11.11 12.19
C LEU A 98 -34.58 -10.21 12.79
N THR A 99 -33.66 -10.76 13.60
CA THR A 99 -32.51 -10.00 14.08
C THR A 99 -31.39 -10.04 13.03
N VAL A 100 -30.89 -8.89 12.66
CA VAL A 100 -29.76 -8.72 11.73
C VAL A 100 -28.46 -8.44 12.50
N THR A 101 -27.34 -8.45 11.78
CA THR A 101 -26.03 -8.16 12.38
C THR A 101 -26.04 -6.81 13.08
N ALA A 102 -25.43 -6.75 14.26
CA ALA A 102 -25.41 -5.57 15.11
C ALA A 102 -24.93 -4.32 14.34
N GLY A 103 -25.70 -3.24 14.45
CA GLY A 103 -25.46 -1.96 13.81
C GLY A 103 -25.93 -1.86 12.35
N THR A 104 -26.47 -2.94 11.77
CA THR A 104 -26.97 -2.92 10.38
C THR A 104 -28.47 -2.66 10.26
N GLY A 105 -29.21 -2.74 11.36
CA GLY A 105 -30.66 -2.49 11.36
C GLY A 105 -31.03 -1.08 10.89
N ALA A 106 -30.16 -0.08 11.12
CA ALA A 106 -30.35 1.29 10.66
C ALA A 106 -30.40 1.46 9.13
N MET A 107 -30.00 0.41 8.37
CA MET A 107 -30.09 0.39 6.90
C MET A 107 -31.51 0.18 6.40
N PHE A 108 -32.41 -0.33 7.26
CA PHE A 108 -33.77 -0.71 6.89
C PHE A 108 -34.76 0.35 7.37
N THR A 109 -35.86 0.44 6.65
CA THR A 109 -37.01 1.28 6.99
C THR A 109 -38.30 0.52 6.74
N ASP A 110 -39.39 1.01 7.31
CA ASP A 110 -40.71 0.44 7.07
C ASP A 110 -41.02 0.39 5.59
N ASN A 111 -41.63 -0.68 5.16
CA ASN A 111 -41.99 -0.98 3.76
C ASN A 111 -40.82 -1.36 2.85
N ASP A 112 -39.64 -1.61 3.39
CA ASP A 112 -38.56 -2.20 2.63
C ASP A 112 -38.86 -3.66 2.30
N LEU A 113 -38.46 -4.09 1.10
CA LEU A 113 -38.47 -5.47 0.66
C LEU A 113 -37.07 -6.05 0.78
N ILE A 114 -36.98 -7.12 1.56
CA ILE A 114 -35.74 -7.84 1.78
C ILE A 114 -35.82 -9.24 1.22
N TYR A 115 -34.69 -9.74 0.78
CA TYR A 115 -34.57 -11.05 0.15
C TYR A 115 -33.49 -11.87 0.87
N ASN A 116 -33.86 -13.07 1.29
CA ASN A 116 -32.90 -14.03 1.81
C ASN A 116 -32.28 -14.79 0.65
N ARG A 117 -30.97 -14.61 0.45
CA ARG A 117 -30.22 -15.20 -0.67
C ARG A 117 -30.18 -16.72 -0.61
N ASN A 118 -30.18 -17.30 0.60
CA ASN A 118 -30.02 -18.73 0.80
C ASN A 118 -31.33 -19.48 0.62
N THR A 119 -32.44 -18.91 1.08
CA THR A 119 -33.77 -19.54 1.01
C THR A 119 -34.65 -19.08 -0.17
N ALA A 120 -34.20 -18.04 -0.86
CA ALA A 120 -34.93 -17.36 -1.93
C ALA A 120 -36.31 -16.78 -1.49
N GLU A 121 -36.50 -16.53 -0.20
CA GLU A 121 -37.68 -15.91 0.35
C GLU A 121 -37.62 -14.39 0.27
N THR A 122 -38.72 -13.78 -0.16
CA THR A 122 -38.89 -12.31 -0.06
C THR A 122 -39.77 -12.00 1.12
N MET A 123 -39.37 -11.01 1.91
CA MET A 123 -40.08 -10.54 3.10
C MET A 123 -40.25 -9.02 3.02
N ARG A 124 -41.30 -8.50 3.64
CA ARG A 124 -41.53 -7.06 3.75
C ARG A 124 -41.32 -6.62 5.19
N VAL A 125 -40.49 -5.64 5.40
CA VAL A 125 -40.27 -5.01 6.70
C VAL A 125 -41.47 -4.14 7.05
N THR A 126 -42.04 -4.36 8.23
CA THR A 126 -43.18 -3.60 8.73
C THR A 126 -42.77 -2.63 9.85
N ASP A 127 -41.74 -2.97 10.62
CA ASP A 127 -41.20 -2.12 11.67
C ASP A 127 -39.71 -2.43 11.91
N VAL A 128 -38.97 -1.46 12.41
CA VAL A 128 -37.52 -1.57 12.70
C VAL A 128 -37.23 -1.04 14.10
N ASP A 129 -36.85 -1.94 15.02
CA ASP A 129 -36.43 -1.57 16.36
C ASP A 129 -34.96 -1.98 16.58
N GLY A 130 -34.05 -1.01 16.42
CA GLY A 130 -32.61 -1.26 16.47
C GLY A 130 -32.18 -2.24 15.37
N ASP A 131 -31.70 -3.41 15.77
CA ASP A 131 -31.26 -4.48 14.86
C ASP A 131 -32.32 -5.59 14.70
N VAL A 132 -33.52 -5.40 15.24
CA VAL A 132 -34.65 -6.32 15.08
C VAL A 132 -35.61 -5.77 14.02
N LEU A 133 -35.83 -6.55 12.98
CA LEU A 133 -36.78 -6.24 11.90
C LEU A 133 -38.06 -7.05 12.10
N THR A 134 -39.18 -6.39 12.23
CA THR A 134 -40.49 -7.07 12.14
C THR A 134 -40.85 -7.22 10.66
N VAL A 135 -41.10 -8.45 10.23
CA VAL A 135 -41.27 -8.76 8.78
C VAL A 135 -42.55 -9.54 8.50
N THR A 136 -43.15 -9.21 7.40
CA THR A 136 -44.19 -10.04 6.81
C THR A 136 -43.53 -11.07 5.91
N ARG A 137 -43.67 -12.36 6.30
CA ARG A 137 -43.08 -13.51 5.62
C ARG A 137 -43.81 -13.90 4.33
N GLY A 138 -43.08 -14.51 3.37
CA GLY A 138 -43.69 -15.05 2.18
C GLY A 138 -44.31 -14.00 1.24
N TRP A 139 -43.67 -12.83 1.13
CA TRP A 139 -44.18 -11.74 0.30
C TRP A 139 -44.21 -12.11 -1.18
N GLY A 140 -45.29 -11.71 -1.87
CA GLY A 140 -45.48 -11.97 -3.30
C GLY A 140 -45.65 -13.44 -3.65
N GLY A 141 -45.99 -14.31 -2.69
CA GLY A 141 -46.14 -15.74 -2.90
C GLY A 141 -44.88 -16.56 -2.77
N SER A 142 -43.78 -15.95 -2.26
CA SER A 142 -42.56 -16.69 -1.93
C SER A 142 -42.81 -17.68 -0.78
N THR A 143 -42.13 -18.82 -0.79
CA THR A 143 -42.27 -19.85 0.23
C THR A 143 -41.59 -19.41 1.53
N LYS A 144 -42.29 -19.51 2.66
CA LYS A 144 -41.74 -19.28 3.99
C LYS A 144 -40.78 -20.40 4.35
N VAL A 145 -39.53 -20.10 4.67
CA VAL A 145 -38.51 -21.07 5.03
C VAL A 145 -37.79 -20.56 6.30
N ALA A 146 -37.40 -21.45 7.19
CA ALA A 146 -36.60 -21.06 8.36
C ALA A 146 -35.33 -20.34 7.92
N VAL A 147 -35.02 -19.21 8.56
CA VAL A 147 -33.79 -18.46 8.33
C VAL A 147 -32.76 -18.98 9.32
N THR A 148 -31.58 -19.30 8.83
CA THR A 148 -30.46 -19.75 9.65
C THR A 148 -29.53 -18.57 9.99
N ALA A 149 -28.77 -18.70 11.08
CA ALA A 149 -27.74 -17.74 11.39
C ALA A 149 -26.74 -17.63 10.22
N ASP A 150 -26.25 -16.42 9.97
CA ASP A 150 -25.37 -16.07 8.86
C ASP A 150 -26.02 -16.08 7.46
N ASP A 151 -27.32 -16.35 7.32
CA ASP A 151 -28.03 -16.17 6.06
C ASP A 151 -27.89 -14.72 5.57
N VAL A 152 -27.59 -14.57 4.30
CA VAL A 152 -27.40 -13.26 3.69
C VAL A 152 -28.76 -12.64 3.34
N ILE A 153 -29.04 -11.51 3.96
CA ILE A 153 -30.26 -10.71 3.75
C ILE A 153 -29.90 -9.50 2.87
N ILE A 154 -30.62 -9.36 1.78
CA ILE A 154 -30.39 -8.31 0.77
C ILE A 154 -31.57 -7.34 0.79
N LEU A 155 -31.29 -6.05 0.89
CA LEU A 155 -32.28 -5.01 0.65
C LEU A 155 -32.50 -4.87 -0.86
N VAL A 156 -33.68 -5.26 -1.34
CA VAL A 156 -33.98 -5.28 -2.79
C VAL A 156 -34.61 -3.96 -3.24
N SER A 157 -35.62 -3.49 -2.52
CA SER A 157 -36.38 -2.30 -2.90
C SER A 157 -37.31 -1.88 -1.75
N ASN A 158 -38.18 -0.95 -2.02
CA ASN A 158 -39.28 -0.59 -1.12
C ASN A 158 -40.62 -0.64 -1.86
N ALA A 159 -41.70 -0.83 -1.09
CA ALA A 159 -43.06 -0.89 -1.66
C ALA A 159 -44.03 -0.14 -0.77
N PHE A 160 -44.46 1.01 -1.23
CA PHE A 160 -45.42 1.87 -0.54
C PHE A 160 -46.82 1.75 -1.13
N GLY A 161 -47.82 1.84 -0.30
CA GLY A 161 -49.21 1.91 -0.74
C GLY A 161 -49.52 3.23 -1.44
N GLU A 162 -50.55 3.23 -2.24
CA GLU A 162 -51.08 4.46 -2.87
C GLU A 162 -51.53 5.46 -1.81
N GLY A 163 -51.11 6.71 -1.97
CA GLY A 163 -51.48 7.79 -1.03
C GLY A 163 -50.75 7.80 0.32
N THR A 164 -49.69 6.99 0.49
CA THR A 164 -48.91 6.98 1.71
C THR A 164 -47.98 8.18 1.78
N ARG A 165 -47.59 8.54 3.02
CA ARG A 165 -46.62 9.62 3.28
C ARG A 165 -45.21 9.22 2.86
N SER A 166 -44.33 10.23 2.70
CA SER A 166 -42.91 10.02 2.45
C SER A 166 -42.27 9.14 3.53
N PRO A 167 -41.37 8.22 3.18
CA PRO A 167 -40.64 7.39 4.14
C PRO A 167 -39.73 8.23 5.04
N ARG A 168 -39.27 7.60 6.11
CA ARG A 168 -38.25 8.20 6.98
C ARG A 168 -36.95 8.36 6.18
N ALA A 169 -36.31 9.53 6.33
CA ALA A 169 -35.04 9.79 5.66
C ALA A 169 -33.91 8.91 6.25
N ARG A 170 -33.07 8.38 5.38
CA ARG A 170 -31.82 7.69 5.76
C ARG A 170 -30.71 8.72 5.84
N ALA A 171 -29.88 8.62 6.87
CA ALA A 171 -28.71 9.46 7.03
C ALA A 171 -27.44 8.62 6.91
N TYR A 172 -26.54 9.04 6.05
CA TYR A 172 -25.22 8.45 5.90
C TYR A 172 -24.21 9.28 6.71
N THR A 173 -23.53 8.65 7.64
CA THR A 173 -22.53 9.34 8.47
C THR A 173 -21.14 9.01 7.94
N PRO A 174 -20.35 10.03 7.52
CA PRO A 174 -18.97 9.80 7.12
C PRO A 174 -18.14 9.23 8.27
N ARG A 175 -17.27 8.29 7.97
CA ARG A 175 -16.29 7.73 8.89
C ARG A 175 -15.02 8.56 8.83
N GLU A 176 -14.56 9.02 9.98
CA GLU A 176 -13.28 9.70 10.10
C GLU A 176 -12.14 8.68 10.16
N VAL A 177 -11.17 8.83 9.27
CA VAL A 177 -9.94 8.04 9.22
C VAL A 177 -8.76 8.99 9.36
N TYR A 178 -7.71 8.59 10.06
CA TYR A 178 -6.55 9.43 10.29
C TYR A 178 -5.24 8.66 10.23
N ASN A 179 -4.15 9.39 10.01
CA ASN A 179 -2.80 8.89 10.13
C ASN A 179 -1.86 9.99 10.66
N TYR A 180 -0.61 9.65 10.90
CA TYR A 180 0.41 10.61 11.32
C TYR A 180 1.51 10.71 10.26
N THR A 181 2.16 11.88 10.21
CA THR A 181 3.44 12.03 9.55
C THR A 181 4.55 11.47 10.43
N GLN A 182 5.62 11.03 9.79
CA GLN A 182 6.80 10.49 10.45
C GLN A 182 8.02 11.26 10.00
N ILE A 183 8.85 11.67 10.96
CA ILE A 183 10.12 12.34 10.70
C ILE A 183 11.17 11.30 10.33
N PHE A 184 11.68 11.35 9.11
CA PHE A 184 12.78 10.54 8.63
C PHE A 184 14.05 11.36 8.64
N LYS A 185 15.13 10.84 9.26
CA LYS A 185 16.42 11.50 9.35
C LYS A 185 17.56 10.53 9.11
N ARG A 186 18.58 10.99 8.36
CA ARG A 186 19.87 10.31 8.27
C ARG A 186 20.98 11.34 8.21
N SER A 187 22.15 11.00 8.71
CA SER A 187 23.29 11.92 8.72
C SER A 187 24.55 11.26 8.18
N ILE A 188 25.41 12.07 7.60
CA ILE A 188 26.77 11.71 7.24
C ILE A 188 27.72 12.56 8.07
N GLU A 189 28.80 11.95 8.51
CA GLU A 189 29.84 12.63 9.22
C GLU A 189 31.22 12.25 8.67
N ALA A 190 32.09 13.20 8.52
CA ALA A 190 33.44 12.98 8.06
C ALA A 190 34.42 13.96 8.74
N SER A 191 35.51 13.46 9.30
CA SER A 191 36.56 14.32 9.82
C SER A 191 37.26 15.08 8.69
N ARG A 192 37.75 16.28 8.95
CA ARG A 192 38.50 17.08 7.98
C ARG A 192 39.65 16.29 7.35
N ARG A 193 40.37 15.51 8.13
CA ARG A 193 41.48 14.68 7.66
C ARG A 193 40.99 13.59 6.69
N SER A 194 39.85 12.93 6.97
CA SER A 194 39.26 11.93 6.11
C SER A 194 38.84 12.48 4.75
N VAL A 195 38.29 13.70 4.72
CA VAL A 195 37.89 14.38 3.47
C VAL A 195 39.11 14.73 2.60
N GLN A 196 40.24 15.14 3.25
CA GLN A 196 41.47 15.51 2.54
C GLN A 196 42.30 14.30 2.08
N THR A 197 42.10 13.12 2.69
CA THR A 197 42.86 11.92 2.34
C THR A 197 42.32 11.37 0.99
N LYS A 198 43.24 11.10 0.08
CA LYS A 198 42.90 10.44 -1.20
C LYS A 198 42.68 8.96 -0.96
N HIS A 199 41.50 8.46 -1.35
CA HIS A 199 41.12 7.06 -1.28
C HIS A 199 40.87 6.51 -2.67
N TYR A 200 41.09 5.22 -2.84
CA TYR A 200 40.65 4.52 -4.05
C TYR A 200 39.11 4.51 -4.12
N GLY A 201 38.55 4.76 -5.31
CA GLY A 201 37.11 4.67 -5.55
C GLY A 201 36.29 5.85 -4.98
N ASP A 202 36.92 6.96 -4.62
CA ASP A 202 36.21 8.17 -4.16
C ASP A 202 35.19 7.97 -3.01
N ILE A 203 35.36 6.91 -2.22
CA ILE A 203 34.42 6.48 -1.19
C ILE A 203 34.24 7.52 -0.08
N ASN A 204 35.24 8.37 0.13
CA ASN A 204 35.20 9.44 1.14
C ASN A 204 34.70 10.78 0.63
N LYS A 205 34.38 10.88 -0.66
CA LYS A 205 33.71 12.08 -1.18
C LYS A 205 32.34 12.23 -0.54
N ILE A 206 32.03 13.42 -0.05
CA ILE A 206 30.77 13.74 0.61
C ILE A 206 29.58 13.45 -0.30
N GLU A 207 29.70 13.73 -1.61
CA GLU A 207 28.66 13.45 -2.60
C GLU A 207 28.35 11.95 -2.72
N THR A 208 29.38 11.11 -2.68
CA THR A 208 29.19 9.64 -2.71
C THR A 208 28.47 9.15 -1.46
N LYS A 209 28.88 9.65 -0.28
CA LYS A 209 28.21 9.34 0.99
C LYS A 209 26.76 9.84 0.98
N LYS A 210 26.51 11.07 0.51
CA LYS A 210 25.15 11.62 0.37
C LYS A 210 24.26 10.72 -0.50
N ARG A 211 24.78 10.25 -1.64
CA ARG A 211 24.02 9.36 -2.53
C ARG A 211 23.67 8.04 -1.87
N LEU A 212 24.62 7.40 -1.19
CA LEU A 212 24.39 6.14 -0.48
C LEU A 212 23.37 6.30 0.66
N GLU A 213 23.50 7.38 1.45
CA GLU A 213 22.56 7.66 2.53
C GLU A 213 21.17 8.06 2.02
N TRP A 214 21.09 8.72 0.87
CA TRP A 214 19.83 8.98 0.19
C TRP A 214 19.11 7.69 -0.18
N ASP A 215 19.82 6.72 -0.77
CA ASP A 215 19.25 5.44 -1.13
C ASP A 215 18.73 4.70 0.11
N GLN A 216 19.49 4.72 1.22
CA GLN A 216 19.05 4.11 2.48
C GLN A 216 17.85 4.84 3.10
N TYR A 217 17.82 6.17 3.02
CA TYR A 217 16.71 6.99 3.46
C TYR A 217 15.40 6.65 2.72
N LEU A 218 15.47 6.48 1.40
CA LEU A 218 14.31 6.07 0.59
C LEU A 218 13.85 4.65 0.93
N LEU A 219 14.79 3.75 1.22
CA LEU A 219 14.48 2.39 1.65
C LEU A 219 13.75 2.34 2.99
N GLU A 220 14.18 3.12 3.98
CA GLU A 220 13.53 3.22 5.28
C GLU A 220 12.10 3.74 5.15
N ARG A 221 11.90 4.79 4.35
CA ARG A 221 10.57 5.31 4.04
C ARG A 221 9.70 4.27 3.35
N SER A 222 10.24 3.56 2.37
CA SER A 222 9.51 2.50 1.67
C SER A 222 9.05 1.40 2.63
N ARG A 223 9.93 1.00 3.56
CA ARG A 223 9.57 0.02 4.59
C ARG A 223 8.46 0.53 5.52
N ALA A 224 8.54 1.79 5.94
CA ALA A 224 7.51 2.41 6.77
C ALA A 224 6.16 2.45 6.04
N TYR A 225 6.15 2.75 4.74
CA TYR A 225 4.92 2.78 3.96
C TYR A 225 4.33 1.39 3.70
N TYR A 226 5.13 0.32 3.75
CA TYR A 226 4.59 -1.04 3.66
C TYR A 226 4.08 -1.58 5.00
N ILE A 227 4.88 -1.48 6.09
CA ILE A 227 4.63 -2.19 7.35
C ILE A 227 4.54 -1.29 8.58
N GLY A 228 4.63 0.04 8.41
CA GLY A 228 4.57 0.97 9.53
C GLY A 228 3.31 0.80 10.38
N GLU A 229 3.44 1.09 11.67
CA GLU A 229 2.33 1.13 12.61
C GLU A 229 2.08 2.56 13.06
N ARG A 230 0.81 2.94 13.12
CA ARG A 230 0.40 4.26 13.56
C ARG A 230 0.55 4.39 15.07
N ALA A 231 1.39 5.32 15.50
CA ALA A 231 1.53 5.64 16.90
C ALA A 231 1.84 7.13 17.10
N LEU A 232 1.41 7.67 18.22
CA LEU A 232 1.84 8.96 18.75
C LEU A 232 2.21 8.70 20.21
N ILE A 233 3.50 8.73 20.50
CA ILE A 233 4.06 8.49 21.83
C ILE A 233 4.94 9.64 22.24
N THR A 234 5.22 9.76 23.52
CA THR A 234 6.20 10.71 24.04
C THR A 234 7.50 9.97 24.32
N ASP A 235 8.59 10.46 23.78
CA ASP A 235 9.93 9.94 24.02
C ASP A 235 10.37 10.14 25.47
N ALA A 236 11.44 9.48 25.89
CA ALA A 236 12.04 9.61 27.21
C ALA A 236 12.41 11.07 27.59
N ASP A 237 12.72 11.88 26.58
CA ASP A 237 13.01 13.32 26.72
C ASP A 237 11.75 14.21 26.75
N GLY A 238 10.55 13.65 26.78
CA GLY A 238 9.28 14.41 26.73
C GLY A 238 8.92 14.95 25.36
N LYS A 239 9.57 14.50 24.28
CA LYS A 239 9.28 14.96 22.91
C LYS A 239 8.24 14.07 22.24
N PRO A 240 7.27 14.65 21.48
CA PRO A 240 6.33 13.85 20.73
C PRO A 240 7.02 13.11 19.58
N LEU A 241 6.75 11.81 19.47
CA LEU A 241 7.23 10.92 18.42
C LEU A 241 6.02 10.32 17.72
N SER A 242 5.91 10.58 16.42
CA SER A 242 4.84 10.05 15.59
C SER A 242 5.37 9.07 14.55
N THR A 243 4.58 8.03 14.27
CA THR A 243 4.88 7.03 13.22
C THR A 243 3.69 6.87 12.29
N THR A 244 3.97 6.68 11.01
CA THR A 244 2.96 6.53 9.97
C THR A 244 2.50 5.08 9.83
N GLN A 245 1.19 4.88 9.59
CA GLN A 245 0.63 3.58 9.25
C GLN A 245 0.93 3.23 7.81
N GLY A 246 1.34 1.98 7.58
CA GLY A 246 1.64 1.45 6.25
C GLY A 246 0.49 0.66 5.63
N LEU A 247 0.65 0.31 4.34
CA LEU A 247 -0.33 -0.43 3.54
C LEU A 247 -0.80 -1.72 4.19
N ASN A 248 0.12 -2.47 4.80
CA ASN A 248 -0.18 -3.76 5.42
C ASN A 248 -1.24 -3.69 6.53
N ARG A 249 -1.35 -2.54 7.20
CA ARG A 249 -2.31 -2.29 8.28
C ARG A 249 -3.59 -1.59 7.80
N PHE A 250 -3.51 -0.81 6.73
CA PHE A 250 -4.69 -0.17 6.16
C PHE A 250 -5.58 -1.15 5.41
N ILE A 251 -4.97 -2.06 4.64
CA ILE A 251 -5.71 -2.98 3.75
C ILE A 251 -6.30 -4.11 4.57
N THR A 252 -7.63 -4.16 4.61
CA THR A 252 -8.41 -5.18 5.33
C THR A 252 -8.76 -6.37 4.47
N GLN A 253 -8.84 -6.20 3.14
CA GLN A 253 -9.11 -7.29 2.21
C GLN A 253 -7.86 -8.12 1.98
N VAL A 254 -7.82 -9.31 2.56
CA VAL A 254 -6.68 -10.23 2.50
C VAL A 254 -7.10 -11.55 1.87
N TYR A 255 -6.50 -11.88 0.73
CA TYR A 255 -6.60 -13.18 0.10
C TYR A 255 -5.41 -14.04 0.51
N ASN A 256 -5.67 -15.10 1.25
CA ASN A 256 -4.64 -16.00 1.78
C ASN A 256 -4.90 -17.44 1.31
N LYS A 257 -3.92 -18.04 0.66
CA LYS A 257 -3.97 -19.44 0.19
C LYS A 257 -2.62 -20.11 0.39
N SER A 258 -2.64 -21.43 0.55
CA SER A 258 -1.42 -22.25 0.72
C SER A 258 -0.71 -22.57 -0.60
N SER A 259 -1.36 -22.39 -1.73
CA SER A 259 -0.78 -22.63 -3.06
C SER A 259 -1.24 -21.58 -4.05
N PHE A 260 -0.42 -21.31 -5.06
CA PHE A 260 -0.76 -20.40 -6.15
C PHE A 260 -1.17 -21.20 -7.38
N SER A 261 -2.30 -20.85 -7.97
CA SER A 261 -2.78 -21.33 -9.26
C SER A 261 -3.43 -20.18 -10.02
N TYR A 262 -3.65 -20.34 -11.32
CA TYR A 262 -4.34 -19.34 -12.11
C TYR A 262 -5.79 -19.11 -11.60
N ASN A 263 -6.47 -20.17 -11.16
CA ASN A 263 -7.81 -20.04 -10.58
C ASN A 263 -7.80 -19.20 -9.30
N ASN A 264 -6.85 -19.45 -8.39
CA ASN A 264 -6.69 -18.65 -7.17
C ASN A 264 -6.38 -17.17 -7.50
N PHE A 265 -5.63 -16.94 -8.59
CA PHE A 265 -5.39 -15.58 -9.06
C PHE A 265 -6.67 -14.90 -9.57
N MET A 266 -7.54 -15.63 -10.28
CA MET A 266 -8.84 -15.11 -10.72
C MET A 266 -9.79 -14.83 -9.56
N GLU A 267 -9.82 -15.71 -8.53
CA GLU A 267 -10.57 -15.44 -7.28
C GLU A 267 -10.05 -14.19 -6.56
N PHE A 268 -8.73 -14.02 -6.53
CA PHE A 268 -8.14 -12.79 -6.01
C PHE A 268 -8.54 -11.56 -6.82
N ALA A 269 -8.53 -11.66 -8.15
CA ALA A 269 -8.97 -10.58 -9.03
C ALA A 269 -10.45 -10.24 -8.78
N GLU A 270 -11.33 -11.23 -8.69
CA GLU A 270 -12.75 -11.04 -8.36
C GLU A 270 -12.90 -10.24 -7.04
N MET A 271 -12.20 -10.67 -5.97
CA MET A 271 -12.23 -9.98 -4.70
C MET A 271 -11.65 -8.55 -4.80
N ALA A 272 -10.54 -8.37 -5.50
CA ALA A 272 -9.87 -7.08 -5.61
C ALA A 272 -10.69 -6.07 -6.41
N TYR A 273 -11.39 -6.50 -7.46
CA TYR A 273 -12.26 -5.65 -8.29
C TYR A 273 -13.70 -5.55 -7.79
N GLY A 274 -14.05 -6.25 -6.72
CA GLY A 274 -15.35 -6.12 -6.07
C GLY A 274 -15.68 -4.70 -5.62
N TYR A 275 -14.64 -3.93 -5.33
CA TYR A 275 -14.73 -2.50 -5.03
C TYR A 275 -13.75 -1.71 -5.89
N GLY A 276 -14.19 -0.57 -6.40
CA GLY A 276 -13.32 0.38 -7.08
C GLY A 276 -13.32 0.33 -8.59
N GLY A 277 -12.26 0.87 -9.19
CA GLY A 277 -12.14 1.00 -10.64
C GLY A 277 -11.56 -0.24 -11.33
N ASP A 278 -11.59 -0.21 -12.66
CA ASP A 278 -11.19 -1.32 -13.54
C ASP A 278 -9.66 -1.45 -13.71
N GLU A 279 -8.87 -0.53 -13.20
CA GLU A 279 -7.41 -0.56 -13.28
C GLU A 279 -6.78 -0.60 -11.89
N LYS A 280 -5.99 -1.62 -11.61
CA LYS A 280 -5.22 -1.73 -10.36
C LYS A 280 -3.75 -2.03 -10.62
N LEU A 281 -2.89 -1.54 -9.74
CA LEU A 281 -1.46 -1.87 -9.73
C LEU A 281 -1.18 -2.90 -8.66
N LEU A 282 -0.73 -4.09 -9.06
CA LEU A 282 -0.22 -5.09 -8.13
C LEU A 282 1.28 -4.86 -7.91
N VAL A 283 1.62 -4.31 -6.76
CA VAL A 283 3.00 -4.23 -6.29
C VAL A 283 3.32 -5.51 -5.55
N CYS A 284 4.31 -6.26 -6.01
CA CYS A 284 4.59 -7.59 -5.49
C CYS A 284 6.08 -7.84 -5.26
N ASN A 285 6.37 -8.84 -4.41
CA ASN A 285 7.72 -9.36 -4.27
C ASN A 285 8.08 -10.24 -5.47
N SER A 286 9.38 -10.52 -5.65
CA SER A 286 9.87 -11.32 -6.77
C SER A 286 9.37 -12.77 -6.73
N ALA A 287 9.09 -13.31 -5.55
CA ALA A 287 8.55 -14.66 -5.39
C ALA A 287 7.15 -14.76 -6.00
N LEU A 288 6.24 -13.85 -5.65
CA LEU A 288 4.89 -13.81 -6.22
C LEU A 288 4.93 -13.55 -7.73
N ALA A 289 5.76 -12.61 -8.18
CA ALA A 289 5.92 -12.32 -9.61
C ALA A 289 6.35 -13.56 -10.41
N THR A 290 7.25 -14.38 -9.86
CA THR A 290 7.69 -15.62 -10.48
C THR A 290 6.55 -16.65 -10.55
N LEU A 291 5.75 -16.79 -9.49
CA LEU A 291 4.59 -17.69 -9.48
C LEU A 291 3.57 -17.27 -10.55
N ILE A 292 3.22 -15.98 -10.58
CA ILE A 292 2.30 -15.44 -11.59
C ILE A 292 2.83 -15.71 -13.01
N GLN A 293 4.11 -15.45 -13.26
CA GLN A 293 4.69 -15.67 -14.58
C GLN A 293 4.67 -17.14 -14.99
N LYS A 294 4.94 -18.07 -14.08
CA LYS A 294 4.88 -19.52 -14.36
C LYS A 294 3.47 -19.94 -14.75
N GLU A 295 2.44 -19.51 -14.00
CA GLU A 295 1.06 -19.87 -14.28
C GLU A 295 0.54 -19.25 -15.58
N VAL A 296 0.84 -17.97 -15.83
CA VAL A 296 0.48 -17.28 -17.07
C VAL A 296 1.08 -17.97 -18.29
N LEU A 297 2.35 -18.39 -18.21
CA LEU A 297 3.00 -19.17 -19.27
C LEU A 297 2.38 -20.55 -19.44
N ALA A 298 2.04 -21.24 -18.35
CA ALA A 298 1.39 -22.55 -18.38
C ALA A 298 0.03 -22.49 -19.10
N GLN A 299 -0.71 -21.42 -18.89
CA GLN A 299 -2.01 -21.19 -19.56
C GLN A 299 -1.87 -20.58 -20.97
N LYS A 300 -0.65 -20.37 -21.46
CA LYS A 300 -0.36 -19.75 -22.77
C LYS A 300 -0.97 -18.33 -22.93
N ILE A 301 -1.14 -17.61 -21.82
CA ILE A 301 -1.64 -16.25 -21.81
C ILE A 301 -0.47 -15.29 -22.07
N SER A 302 -0.68 -14.25 -22.85
CA SER A 302 0.33 -13.22 -23.10
C SER A 302 0.19 -12.06 -22.12
N MET A 303 1.31 -11.68 -21.51
CA MET A 303 1.37 -10.44 -20.73
C MET A 303 1.90 -9.30 -21.61
N GLU A 304 1.14 -8.24 -21.72
CA GLU A 304 1.54 -7.07 -22.46
C GLU A 304 2.41 -6.12 -21.63
N THR A 305 3.14 -5.24 -22.31
CA THR A 305 3.86 -4.16 -21.63
C THR A 305 2.90 -3.00 -21.42
N SER A 306 2.64 -2.65 -20.16
CA SER A 306 1.74 -1.56 -19.83
C SER A 306 2.19 -0.24 -20.48
N PRO A 307 1.26 0.56 -21.02
CA PRO A 307 1.55 1.92 -21.47
C PRO A 307 2.25 2.78 -20.42
N LYS A 308 1.97 2.52 -19.14
CA LYS A 308 2.59 3.21 -17.98
C LYS A 308 4.11 2.99 -17.89
N THR A 309 4.65 1.92 -18.50
CA THR A 309 6.11 1.70 -18.56
C THR A 309 6.86 2.82 -19.23
N LYS A 310 6.33 3.34 -20.34
CA LYS A 310 6.92 4.48 -21.08
C LYS A 310 6.88 5.75 -20.24
N ASP A 311 5.85 5.86 -19.42
CA ASP A 311 5.62 7.05 -18.63
C ASP A 311 6.49 7.14 -17.38
N PHE A 312 6.77 6.02 -16.74
CA PHE A 312 7.48 6.00 -15.46
C PHE A 312 8.91 5.48 -15.54
N GLY A 313 9.33 4.90 -16.67
CA GLY A 313 10.65 4.28 -16.81
C GLY A 313 10.85 3.02 -15.96
N ILE A 314 9.77 2.52 -15.33
CA ILE A 314 9.74 1.29 -14.54
C ILE A 314 9.08 0.21 -15.40
N LYS A 315 9.65 -1.01 -15.42
CA LYS A 315 9.04 -2.12 -16.15
C LYS A 315 7.72 -2.54 -15.49
N ILE A 316 6.62 -2.24 -16.13
CA ILE A 316 5.27 -2.59 -15.71
C ILE A 316 4.69 -3.52 -16.78
N LYS A 317 4.23 -4.70 -16.39
CA LYS A 317 3.52 -5.65 -17.23
C LYS A 317 2.04 -5.57 -16.94
N ARG A 318 1.21 -5.80 -17.94
CA ARG A 318 -0.25 -5.77 -17.82
C ARG A 318 -0.83 -7.14 -18.15
N LEU A 319 -1.77 -7.56 -17.36
CA LEU A 319 -2.64 -8.69 -17.61
C LEU A 319 -4.09 -8.19 -17.57
N SER A 320 -4.78 -8.29 -18.69
CA SER A 320 -6.20 -7.98 -18.77
C SER A 320 -6.98 -9.23 -18.39
N THR A 321 -7.86 -9.07 -17.42
CA THR A 321 -8.79 -10.10 -16.97
C THR A 321 -10.22 -9.67 -17.26
N ILE A 322 -11.18 -10.57 -17.11
CA ILE A 322 -12.60 -10.22 -17.24
C ILE A 322 -13.07 -9.21 -16.19
N HIS A 323 -12.38 -9.15 -15.04
CA HIS A 323 -12.70 -8.24 -13.95
C HIS A 323 -12.08 -6.85 -14.11
N GLY A 324 -11.01 -6.74 -14.88
CA GLY A 324 -10.29 -5.48 -15.11
C GLY A 324 -8.82 -5.69 -15.47
N ASP A 325 -8.11 -4.59 -15.65
CA ASP A 325 -6.71 -4.54 -16.02
C ASP A 325 -5.81 -4.49 -14.79
N MET A 326 -4.94 -5.47 -14.63
CA MET A 326 -3.97 -5.52 -13.54
C MET A 326 -2.57 -5.25 -14.06
N ASP A 327 -1.98 -4.16 -13.60
CA ASP A 327 -0.59 -3.79 -13.85
C ASP A 327 0.31 -4.40 -12.78
N PHE A 328 1.45 -4.97 -13.16
CA PHE A 328 2.39 -5.64 -12.25
C PHE A 328 3.68 -4.87 -12.12
N MET A 329 4.06 -4.57 -10.91
CA MET A 329 5.34 -3.95 -10.57
C MET A 329 6.04 -4.75 -9.48
N ILE A 330 7.33 -5.04 -9.69
CA ILE A 330 8.16 -5.71 -8.69
C ILE A 330 8.87 -4.66 -7.86
N ASP A 331 8.72 -4.73 -6.53
CA ASP A 331 9.53 -3.94 -5.59
C ASP A 331 10.43 -4.88 -4.77
N MET A 332 11.74 -4.72 -4.96
CA MET A 332 12.74 -5.52 -4.24
C MET A 332 12.77 -5.26 -2.74
N THR A 333 12.24 -4.13 -2.28
CA THR A 333 12.07 -3.85 -0.85
C THR A 333 11.14 -4.86 -0.19
N MET A 334 10.08 -5.28 -0.89
CA MET A 334 9.14 -6.27 -0.38
C MET A 334 9.77 -7.65 -0.14
N ASN A 335 10.82 -8.02 -0.88
CA ASN A 335 11.52 -9.29 -0.66
C ASN A 335 12.18 -9.38 0.72
N GLN A 336 12.53 -8.23 1.30
CA GLN A 336 13.12 -8.18 2.64
C GLN A 336 12.05 -8.16 3.74
N LEU A 337 10.87 -7.61 3.44
CA LEU A 337 9.80 -7.44 4.41
C LEU A 337 8.89 -8.66 4.53
N PHE A 338 8.64 -9.31 3.39
CA PHE A 338 7.69 -10.42 3.29
C PHE A 338 8.40 -11.67 2.77
N PRO A 339 8.66 -12.67 3.64
CA PRO A 339 9.28 -13.93 3.21
C PRO A 339 8.35 -14.75 2.31
N ALA A 340 7.04 -14.69 2.56
CA ALA A 340 6.03 -15.32 1.72
C ALA A 340 5.77 -14.53 0.44
N PRO A 341 5.37 -15.18 -0.67
CA PRO A 341 4.90 -14.50 -1.86
C PRO A 341 3.73 -13.58 -1.53
N THR A 342 3.97 -12.27 -1.60
CA THR A 342 3.01 -11.24 -1.17
C THR A 342 2.90 -10.15 -2.21
N GLY A 343 1.68 -9.64 -2.42
CA GLY A 343 1.39 -8.51 -3.29
C GLY A 343 0.28 -7.63 -2.75
N PHE A 344 0.31 -6.35 -3.13
CA PHE A 344 -0.72 -5.36 -2.84
C PHE A 344 -1.33 -4.87 -4.14
N ALA A 345 -2.60 -5.14 -4.37
CA ALA A 345 -3.38 -4.58 -5.47
C ALA A 345 -3.89 -3.21 -5.03
N LEU A 346 -3.39 -2.18 -5.68
CA LEU A 346 -3.56 -0.80 -5.27
C LEU A 346 -4.23 0.00 -6.39
N GLU A 347 -5.18 0.83 -6.02
CA GLU A 347 -5.71 1.88 -6.88
C GLU A 347 -4.93 3.15 -6.62
N LEU A 348 -4.05 3.49 -7.56
CA LEU A 348 -3.07 4.56 -7.37
C LEU A 348 -3.69 5.95 -7.16
N GLU A 349 -4.91 6.16 -7.65
CA GLU A 349 -5.63 7.43 -7.49
C GLU A 349 -5.97 7.75 -6.03
N LEU A 350 -6.10 6.71 -5.21
CA LEU A 350 -6.54 6.78 -3.82
C LEU A 350 -5.39 6.73 -2.83
N ILE A 351 -4.15 6.79 -3.33
CA ILE A 351 -2.95 6.83 -2.50
C ILE A 351 -2.37 8.24 -2.58
N GLU A 352 -2.11 8.83 -1.44
CA GLU A 352 -1.54 10.18 -1.34
C GLU A 352 -0.38 10.17 -0.33
N GLU A 353 0.69 10.88 -0.65
CA GLU A 353 1.77 11.18 0.29
C GLU A 353 1.52 12.54 0.91
N MET A 354 1.28 12.56 2.22
CA MET A 354 1.12 13.79 3.01
C MET A 354 2.50 14.24 3.45
N VAL A 355 2.91 15.43 3.05
CA VAL A 355 4.25 15.97 3.33
C VAL A 355 4.13 17.21 4.18
N MET A 356 4.67 17.15 5.39
CA MET A 356 4.79 18.29 6.29
C MET A 356 6.07 19.08 5.99
N GLU A 357 7.18 18.36 5.82
CA GLU A 357 8.43 18.97 5.38
C GLU A 357 9.03 18.15 4.22
N PRO A 358 9.32 18.80 3.07
CA PRO A 358 9.94 18.13 1.94
C PRO A 358 11.38 17.71 2.26
N ASP A 359 11.80 16.59 1.69
CA ASP A 359 13.14 16.07 1.87
C ASP A 359 14.19 17.08 1.39
N ARG A 360 15.08 17.43 2.29
CA ARG A 360 16.21 18.29 1.96
C ARG A 360 17.46 17.93 2.75
N TRP A 361 18.61 18.24 2.17
CA TRP A 361 19.89 18.18 2.86
C TRP A 361 20.13 19.48 3.64
N HIS A 362 20.45 19.33 4.91
CA HIS A 362 20.99 20.37 5.77
C HIS A 362 22.49 20.15 5.85
N GLU A 363 23.25 21.11 5.36
CA GLU A 363 24.70 21.02 5.29
C GLU A 363 25.33 21.73 6.51
N ASN A 364 26.52 21.24 6.94
CA ASN A 364 27.30 21.84 7.99
C ASN A 364 26.52 21.97 9.33
N VAL A 365 25.85 20.88 9.74
CA VAL A 365 25.09 20.83 11.00
C VAL A 365 25.93 20.33 12.20
N GLN A 366 27.25 20.27 12.06
CA GLN A 366 28.15 19.90 13.16
C GLN A 366 28.21 20.96 14.25
N GLU A 367 28.62 20.54 15.45
CA GLU A 367 28.93 21.43 16.54
C GLU A 367 30.13 22.31 16.17
N LYS A 368 30.23 23.51 16.77
CA LYS A 368 31.20 24.51 16.38
C LYS A 368 32.67 24.11 16.68
N ASP A 369 32.86 23.22 17.63
CA ASP A 369 34.15 22.71 18.05
C ASP A 369 34.59 21.40 17.38
N LEU A 370 33.72 20.81 16.55
CA LEU A 370 33.99 19.56 15.84
C LEU A 370 34.87 19.81 14.60
N ASP A 371 36.09 19.23 14.58
CA ASP A 371 36.96 19.23 13.40
C ASP A 371 36.48 18.23 12.34
N GLY A 372 35.39 18.57 11.67
CA GLY A 372 34.75 17.73 10.67
C GLY A 372 33.60 18.43 9.98
N ARG A 373 32.91 17.66 9.13
CA ARG A 373 31.68 18.07 8.47
C ARG A 373 30.59 17.05 8.74
N LYS A 374 29.45 17.55 9.14
CA LYS A 374 28.23 16.75 9.32
C LYS A 374 27.10 17.33 8.47
N ASP A 375 26.56 16.53 7.59
CA ASP A 375 25.38 16.88 6.81
C ASP A 375 24.26 15.91 7.18
N MET A 376 23.02 16.40 7.20
CA MET A 376 21.83 15.62 7.57
C MET A 376 20.77 15.78 6.50
N ILE A 377 20.14 14.66 6.11
CA ILE A 377 18.87 14.68 5.39
C ILE A 377 17.72 14.58 6.37
N LEU A 378 16.71 15.37 6.12
CA LEU A 378 15.48 15.41 6.90
C LEU A 378 14.28 15.54 5.96
N GLY A 379 13.21 14.83 6.29
CA GLY A 379 11.89 14.99 5.70
C GLY A 379 10.83 14.47 6.65
N ASP A 380 9.64 15.04 6.56
CA ASP A 380 8.49 14.65 7.37
C ASP A 380 7.32 14.34 6.45
N SER A 381 6.90 13.08 6.43
CA SER A 381 5.85 12.64 5.53
C SER A 381 5.10 11.42 6.06
N GLY A 382 3.88 11.22 5.56
CA GLY A 382 3.02 10.10 5.93
C GLY A 382 2.22 9.58 4.73
N LEU A 383 1.74 8.35 4.83
CA LEU A 383 0.93 7.71 3.82
C LEU A 383 -0.55 7.90 4.12
N LYS A 384 -1.32 8.39 3.13
CA LYS A 384 -2.78 8.46 3.18
C LYS A 384 -3.33 7.44 2.18
N LEU A 385 -4.17 6.54 2.66
CA LEU A 385 -4.88 5.55 1.86
C LEU A 385 -6.38 5.81 2.00
N ILE A 386 -7.00 6.22 0.91
CA ILE A 386 -8.43 6.50 0.84
C ILE A 386 -9.15 5.21 0.51
N SER A 387 -10.29 4.95 1.15
CA SER A 387 -11.14 3.77 0.93
C SER A 387 -10.35 2.45 0.94
N PRO A 388 -9.92 1.98 2.11
CA PRO A 388 -9.10 0.76 2.24
C PRO A 388 -9.70 -0.48 1.58
N GLU A 389 -11.02 -0.54 1.46
CA GLU A 389 -11.79 -1.62 0.85
C GLU A 389 -11.57 -1.74 -0.67
N ARG A 390 -11.12 -0.66 -1.32
CA ARG A 390 -10.76 -0.65 -2.75
C ARG A 390 -9.37 -1.21 -3.04
N HIS A 391 -8.66 -1.58 -2.00
CA HIS A 391 -7.32 -2.17 -2.07
C HIS A 391 -7.36 -3.59 -1.54
N ALA A 392 -6.55 -4.47 -2.09
CA ALA A 392 -6.50 -5.86 -1.68
C ALA A 392 -5.06 -6.34 -1.51
N LYS A 393 -4.88 -7.35 -0.67
CA LYS A 393 -3.60 -7.99 -0.41
C LYS A 393 -3.69 -9.46 -0.70
N ILE A 394 -2.73 -10.00 -1.44
CA ILE A 394 -2.55 -11.43 -1.68
C ILE A 394 -1.33 -11.95 -0.92
N ILE A 395 -1.51 -13.08 -0.25
CA ILE A 395 -0.45 -13.81 0.44
C ILE A 395 -0.57 -15.28 0.04
N ILE A 396 0.54 -15.89 -0.35
CA ILE A 396 0.64 -17.33 -0.59
C ILE A 396 1.56 -17.90 0.50
N ALA A 397 0.98 -18.68 1.43
CA ALA A 397 1.67 -19.18 2.61
C ALA A 397 2.30 -20.57 2.40
#